data_714ef34a70677c6fe2affc27079f512d
#
_entry.id   714ef34a70677c6fe2affc27079f512d
#
_cell.length_a   1.000
_cell.length_b   1.000
_cell.length_c   1.000
_cell.angle_alpha   90.00
_cell.angle_beta   90.00
_cell.angle_gamma   90.00
#
_symmetry.space_group_name_H-M   'P 1'
#
loop_
_entity.id
_entity.type
_entity.pdbx_description
1 polymer ?
#
loop_
_entity_poly.entity_id
_entity_poly.type
_entity_poly.pdbx_seq_one_letter_code
_entity_poly.pdbx_strand_id
1 'polypeptide(L)'
;DQHYQDELDAEMIYNTIEEQIVPKYYDRDKDGIPHAWVESVKKCVADIASNFTTNRMLNDYEERFYNKLAARKHRIVEGGYKLAREIAAWKRKVSSVWDQIRVIDVQRVKIDNKAIFVGEKYHFEVTVDIVSLRPEDIGVEMVIAQQIVGGQNANVMRTIGLKHTKTEGSRVTYALDYTPDEAGTFDVALRIFP
;
A
#
# COMPACT_ATOMS: atom_id res chain seq x y z
N ASP A 1 5.75 5.94 29.76
CA ASP A 1 6.52 5.14 30.72
C ASP A 1 5.93 3.74 30.79
N GLN A 2 6.71 2.69 30.43
CA GLN A 2 6.27 1.31 30.37
C GLN A 2 5.77 0.80 31.72
N HIS A 3 6.47 1.14 32.80
CA HIS A 3 6.10 0.74 34.15
C HIS A 3 4.70 1.24 34.56
N TYR A 4 4.38 2.49 34.22
CA TYR A 4 3.06 3.05 34.49
C TYR A 4 1.97 2.39 33.65
N GLN A 5 2.28 2.02 32.40
CA GLN A 5 1.36 1.27 31.54
C GLN A 5 1.07 -0.13 32.11
N ASP A 6 2.12 -0.82 32.58
CA ASP A 6 1.99 -2.16 33.16
C ASP A 6 1.15 -2.13 34.46
N GLU A 7 1.27 -1.09 35.29
CA GLU A 7 0.44 -0.88 36.49
C GLU A 7 -1.03 -0.66 36.12
N LEU A 8 -1.32 0.20 35.15
CA LEU A 8 -2.68 0.44 34.68
C LEU A 8 -3.32 -0.82 34.10
N ASP A 9 -2.56 -1.56 33.30
CA ASP A 9 -3.05 -2.79 32.68
C ASP A 9 -3.37 -3.86 33.74
N ALA A 10 -2.52 -3.98 34.76
CA ALA A 10 -2.77 -4.87 35.89
C ALA A 10 -4.02 -4.48 36.69
N GLU A 11 -4.20 -3.18 36.99
CA GLU A 11 -5.37 -2.67 37.69
C GLU A 11 -6.66 -2.90 36.90
N MET A 12 -6.64 -2.67 35.59
CA MET A 12 -7.76 -2.96 34.70
C MET A 12 -8.15 -4.45 34.69
N ILE A 13 -7.17 -5.36 34.74
CA ILE A 13 -7.41 -6.80 34.82
C ILE A 13 -8.04 -7.16 36.16
N TYR A 14 -7.51 -6.68 37.26
CA TYR A 14 -8.08 -6.94 38.59
C TYR A 14 -9.51 -6.42 38.72
N ASN A 15 -9.76 -5.19 38.32
CA ASN A 15 -11.09 -4.61 38.33
C ASN A 15 -12.07 -5.41 37.46
N THR A 16 -11.64 -5.86 36.28
CA THR A 16 -12.47 -6.70 35.41
C THR A 16 -12.81 -8.03 36.08
N ILE A 17 -11.84 -8.66 36.75
CA ILE A 17 -12.06 -9.92 37.47
C ILE A 17 -13.03 -9.71 38.61
N GLU A 18 -12.78 -8.74 39.47
CA GLU A 18 -13.53 -8.50 40.71
C GLU A 18 -14.96 -7.98 40.43
N GLU A 19 -15.10 -7.01 39.55
CA GLU A 19 -16.37 -6.33 39.32
C GLU A 19 -17.25 -6.98 38.25
N GLN A 20 -16.66 -7.72 37.31
CA GLN A 20 -17.39 -8.27 36.17
C GLN A 20 -17.42 -9.81 36.14
N ILE A 21 -16.27 -10.46 36.35
CA ILE A 21 -16.17 -11.93 36.19
C ILE A 21 -16.70 -12.62 37.43
N VAL A 22 -16.20 -12.26 38.61
CA VAL A 22 -16.61 -12.90 39.89
C VAL A 22 -18.12 -12.83 40.12
N PRO A 23 -18.79 -11.67 40.00
CA PRO A 23 -20.24 -11.62 40.18
C PRO A 23 -21.00 -12.52 39.20
N LYS A 24 -20.63 -12.50 37.90
CA LYS A 24 -21.30 -13.35 36.89
C LYS A 24 -21.11 -14.84 37.13
N TYR A 25 -19.96 -15.24 37.64
CA TYR A 25 -19.62 -16.65 37.85
C TYR A 25 -20.27 -17.22 39.11
N TYR A 26 -20.34 -16.45 40.21
CA TYR A 26 -20.84 -16.89 41.50
C TYR A 26 -22.32 -16.63 41.72
N ASP A 27 -22.96 -15.76 40.93
CA ASP A 27 -24.41 -15.58 40.96
C ASP A 27 -25.08 -16.77 40.28
N ARG A 28 -25.63 -17.69 41.11
CA ARG A 28 -26.20 -18.96 40.67
C ARG A 28 -27.64 -19.04 41.09
N ASP A 29 -28.45 -19.63 40.20
CA ASP A 29 -29.84 -19.94 40.53
C ASP A 29 -29.95 -21.14 41.51
N LYS A 30 -31.22 -21.53 41.83
CA LYS A 30 -31.52 -22.66 42.70
C LYS A 30 -30.96 -24.01 42.20
N ASP A 31 -30.72 -24.15 40.93
CA ASP A 31 -30.18 -25.34 40.28
C ASP A 31 -28.64 -25.25 40.10
N GLY A 32 -28.01 -24.20 40.66
CA GLY A 32 -26.57 -23.96 40.63
C GLY A 32 -26.02 -23.40 39.31
N ILE A 33 -26.90 -22.90 38.43
CA ILE A 33 -26.50 -22.45 37.09
C ILE A 33 -26.20 -20.93 37.12
N PRO A 34 -24.98 -20.50 36.72
CA PRO A 34 -24.62 -19.08 36.59
C PRO A 34 -25.02 -18.54 35.22
N HIS A 35 -26.29 -18.15 35.06
CA HIS A 35 -26.88 -17.76 33.77
C HIS A 35 -26.11 -16.64 33.06
N ALA A 36 -25.68 -15.61 33.77
CA ALA A 36 -24.92 -14.50 33.20
C ALA A 36 -23.52 -14.95 32.67
N TRP A 37 -22.90 -15.90 33.36
CA TRP A 37 -21.65 -16.50 32.91
C TRP A 37 -21.85 -17.38 31.67
N VAL A 38 -22.87 -18.24 31.68
CA VAL A 38 -23.25 -19.10 30.55
C VAL A 38 -23.50 -18.26 29.29
N GLU A 39 -24.20 -17.14 29.45
CA GLU A 39 -24.44 -16.22 28.32
C GLU A 39 -23.14 -15.62 27.78
N SER A 40 -22.22 -15.22 28.67
CA SER A 40 -20.87 -14.74 28.26
C SER A 40 -20.08 -15.82 27.53
N VAL A 41 -20.13 -17.08 27.97
CA VAL A 41 -19.50 -18.22 27.29
C VAL A 41 -20.10 -18.46 25.91
N LYS A 42 -21.43 -18.47 25.79
CA LYS A 42 -22.11 -18.62 24.49
C LYS A 42 -21.70 -17.53 23.51
N LYS A 43 -21.63 -16.29 23.97
CA LYS A 43 -21.20 -15.16 23.16
C LYS A 43 -19.73 -15.28 22.74
N CYS A 44 -18.84 -15.69 23.64
CA CYS A 44 -17.45 -15.96 23.33
C CYS A 44 -17.30 -17.07 22.27
N VAL A 45 -18.05 -18.14 22.38
CA VAL A 45 -18.05 -19.24 21.38
C VAL A 45 -18.56 -18.74 20.02
N ALA A 46 -19.64 -17.97 20.00
CA ALA A 46 -20.23 -17.47 18.76
C ALA A 46 -19.29 -16.47 18.05
N ASP A 47 -18.74 -15.51 18.79
CA ASP A 47 -18.01 -14.37 18.21
C ASP A 47 -16.51 -14.67 18.02
N ILE A 48 -15.92 -15.44 18.90
CA ILE A 48 -14.45 -15.66 18.90
C ILE A 48 -14.10 -17.04 18.35
N ALA A 49 -14.67 -18.13 18.90
CA ALA A 49 -14.23 -19.48 18.54
C ALA A 49 -14.49 -19.80 17.06
N SER A 50 -15.57 -19.29 16.47
CA SER A 50 -15.86 -19.45 15.04
C SER A 50 -14.84 -18.76 14.13
N ASN A 51 -14.28 -17.62 14.57
CA ASN A 51 -13.40 -16.78 13.80
C ASN A 51 -11.91 -17.05 14.04
N PHE A 52 -11.53 -17.64 15.18
CA PHE A 52 -10.15 -17.85 15.60
C PHE A 52 -9.78 -19.33 15.67
N THR A 53 -10.18 -20.11 14.67
CA THR A 53 -9.82 -21.53 14.56
C THR A 53 -8.51 -21.70 13.79
N THR A 54 -7.75 -22.74 14.14
CA THR A 54 -6.56 -23.14 13.38
C THR A 54 -6.89 -23.47 11.92
N ASN A 55 -8.05 -24.06 11.67
CA ASN A 55 -8.50 -24.38 10.31
C ASN A 55 -8.67 -23.10 9.46
N ARG A 56 -9.33 -22.06 9.99
CA ARG A 56 -9.43 -20.78 9.31
C ARG A 56 -8.06 -20.14 9.07
N MET A 57 -7.19 -20.16 10.09
CA MET A 57 -5.83 -19.62 9.98
C MET A 57 -5.02 -20.33 8.87
N LEU A 58 -5.10 -21.66 8.80
CA LEU A 58 -4.42 -22.43 7.75
C LEU A 58 -4.98 -22.11 6.35
N ASN A 59 -6.29 -22.03 6.21
CA ASN A 59 -6.92 -21.64 4.95
C ASN A 59 -6.47 -20.23 4.51
N ASP A 60 -6.45 -19.26 5.43
CA ASP A 60 -5.96 -17.90 5.15
C ASP A 60 -4.49 -17.90 4.70
N TYR A 61 -3.63 -18.70 5.32
CA TYR A 61 -2.23 -18.82 4.92
C TYR A 61 -2.08 -19.49 3.56
N GLU A 62 -2.84 -20.56 3.30
CA GLU A 62 -2.82 -21.25 2.02
C GLU A 62 -3.26 -20.33 0.88
N GLU A 63 -4.40 -19.66 1.02
CA GLU A 63 -4.96 -18.79 -0.03
C GLU A 63 -4.14 -17.50 -0.22
N ARG A 64 -3.76 -16.84 0.88
CA ARG A 64 -3.10 -15.53 0.82
C ARG A 64 -1.62 -15.61 0.50
N PHE A 65 -0.94 -16.69 0.90
CA PHE A 65 0.52 -16.79 0.80
C PHE A 65 0.98 -18.03 0.02
N TYR A 66 0.68 -19.24 0.48
CA TYR A 66 1.34 -20.44 -0.03
C TYR A 66 1.01 -20.73 -1.49
N ASN A 67 -0.26 -20.65 -1.89
CA ASN A 67 -0.67 -20.88 -3.28
C ASN A 67 -0.05 -19.84 -4.22
N LYS A 68 0.00 -18.57 -3.80
CA LYS A 68 0.63 -17.49 -4.59
C LYS A 68 2.14 -17.67 -4.71
N LEU A 69 2.79 -18.08 -3.62
CA LEU A 69 4.24 -18.34 -3.61
C LEU A 69 4.59 -19.56 -4.45
N ALA A 70 3.79 -20.63 -4.38
CA ALA A 70 3.95 -21.82 -5.21
C ALA A 70 3.83 -21.48 -6.69
N ALA A 71 2.79 -20.75 -7.08
CA ALA A 71 2.60 -20.31 -8.46
C ALA A 71 3.77 -19.43 -8.96
N ARG A 72 4.25 -18.50 -8.10
CA ARG A 72 5.42 -17.68 -8.41
C ARG A 72 6.68 -18.53 -8.55
N LYS A 73 6.89 -19.50 -7.68
CA LYS A 73 8.02 -20.44 -7.75
C LYS A 73 8.02 -21.19 -9.08
N HIS A 74 6.88 -21.75 -9.51
CA HIS A 74 6.78 -22.45 -10.78
C HIS A 74 7.21 -21.57 -11.96
N ARG A 75 6.72 -20.34 -12.03
CA ARG A 75 7.11 -19.38 -13.08
C ARG A 75 8.61 -19.04 -13.07
N ILE A 76 9.22 -18.94 -11.89
CA ILE A 76 10.66 -18.60 -11.78
C ILE A 76 11.55 -19.78 -12.17
N VAL A 77 11.17 -21.01 -11.81
CA VAL A 77 11.95 -22.23 -12.06
C VAL A 77 11.83 -22.71 -13.48
N GLU A 78 10.70 -22.41 -14.14
CA GLU A 78 10.41 -22.81 -15.53
C GLU A 78 11.54 -22.43 -16.48
N GLY A 79 11.84 -23.30 -17.43
CA GLY A 79 12.94 -23.11 -18.40
C GLY A 79 14.32 -22.97 -17.72
N GLY A 80 14.54 -23.63 -16.59
CA GLY A 80 15.81 -23.59 -15.86
C GLY A 80 16.16 -22.20 -15.36
N TYR A 81 15.21 -21.50 -14.71
CA TYR A 81 15.35 -20.13 -14.17
C TYR A 81 15.55 -19.04 -15.24
N LYS A 82 15.01 -19.23 -16.44
CA LYS A 82 15.14 -18.24 -17.52
C LYS A 82 14.66 -16.86 -17.07
N LEU A 83 13.44 -16.77 -16.54
CA LEU A 83 12.85 -15.51 -16.07
C LEU A 83 13.70 -14.85 -14.96
N ALA A 84 14.22 -15.62 -14.02
CA ALA A 84 15.06 -15.08 -12.95
C ALA A 84 16.37 -14.47 -13.51
N ARG A 85 16.98 -15.14 -14.51
CA ARG A 85 18.19 -14.59 -15.19
C ARG A 85 17.87 -13.33 -15.99
N GLU A 86 16.75 -13.27 -16.69
CA GLU A 86 16.32 -12.09 -17.44
C GLU A 86 16.07 -10.91 -16.50
N ILE A 87 15.36 -11.09 -15.40
CA ILE A 87 15.14 -10.04 -14.39
C ILE A 87 16.48 -9.58 -13.77
N ALA A 88 17.38 -10.51 -13.45
CA ALA A 88 18.68 -10.16 -12.90
C ALA A 88 19.54 -9.38 -13.89
N ALA A 89 19.51 -9.74 -15.17
CA ALA A 89 20.22 -9.01 -16.23
C ALA A 89 19.62 -7.61 -16.41
N TRP A 90 18.31 -7.51 -16.45
CA TRP A 90 17.59 -6.23 -16.52
C TRP A 90 17.94 -5.31 -15.35
N LYS A 91 17.87 -5.81 -14.10
CA LYS A 91 18.25 -5.03 -12.91
C LYS A 91 19.67 -4.49 -13.00
N ARG A 92 20.64 -5.32 -13.40
CA ARG A 92 22.03 -4.86 -13.56
C ARG A 92 22.14 -3.78 -14.64
N LYS A 93 21.46 -3.95 -15.78
CA LYS A 93 21.44 -2.98 -16.86
C LYS A 93 20.88 -1.63 -16.38
N VAL A 94 19.73 -1.64 -15.73
CA VAL A 94 19.10 -0.42 -15.22
C VAL A 94 19.99 0.25 -14.17
N SER A 95 20.48 -0.49 -13.17
CA SER A 95 21.34 0.06 -12.12
C SER A 95 22.63 0.69 -12.65
N SER A 96 23.21 0.14 -13.75
CA SER A 96 24.46 0.66 -14.30
C SER A 96 24.33 2.04 -14.97
N VAL A 97 23.13 2.46 -15.34
CA VAL A 97 22.89 3.73 -16.04
C VAL A 97 21.90 4.64 -15.32
N TRP A 98 21.36 4.22 -14.19
CA TRP A 98 20.29 4.93 -13.47
C TRP A 98 20.67 6.39 -13.16
N ASP A 99 21.85 6.62 -12.65
CA ASP A 99 22.35 7.95 -12.27
C ASP A 99 22.66 8.86 -13.48
N GLN A 100 22.62 8.31 -14.69
CA GLN A 100 22.84 9.06 -15.92
C GLN A 100 21.53 9.51 -16.57
N ILE A 101 20.39 9.00 -16.13
CA ILE A 101 19.06 9.41 -16.61
C ILE A 101 18.85 10.89 -16.29
N ARG A 102 18.37 11.65 -17.27
CA ARG A 102 18.12 13.09 -17.12
C ARG A 102 16.73 13.45 -17.66
N VAL A 103 16.01 14.24 -16.89
CA VAL A 103 14.83 14.94 -17.40
C VAL A 103 15.31 16.10 -18.27
N ILE A 104 14.97 16.06 -19.54
CA ILE A 104 15.39 17.07 -20.54
C ILE A 104 14.39 18.20 -20.59
N ASP A 105 13.09 17.88 -20.59
CA ASP A 105 12.02 18.85 -20.71
C ASP A 105 10.76 18.37 -20.01
N VAL A 106 10.00 19.33 -19.46
CA VAL A 106 8.68 19.10 -18.86
C VAL A 106 7.74 20.17 -19.40
N GLN A 107 6.86 19.76 -20.31
CA GLN A 107 5.86 20.66 -20.89
C GLN A 107 4.52 20.51 -20.22
N ARG A 108 3.91 21.66 -19.89
CA ARG A 108 2.57 21.79 -19.36
C ARG A 108 1.76 22.66 -20.33
N VAL A 109 0.91 22.05 -21.12
CA VAL A 109 0.06 22.79 -22.06
C VAL A 109 -1.15 23.34 -21.32
N LYS A 110 -1.39 24.66 -21.46
CA LYS A 110 -2.51 25.46 -20.88
C LYS A 110 -2.40 25.88 -19.42
N ILE A 111 -1.22 25.84 -18.79
CA ILE A 111 -1.09 26.40 -17.44
C ILE A 111 -0.24 27.69 -17.52
N ASP A 112 -0.88 28.80 -17.90
CA ASP A 112 -0.35 30.16 -17.73
C ASP A 112 -0.52 30.58 -16.27
N ASN A 113 0.36 30.19 -15.36
CA ASN A 113 0.45 30.68 -13.97
C ASN A 113 -0.86 30.85 -13.19
N LYS A 114 -1.95 30.20 -13.61
CA LYS A 114 -3.28 30.29 -13.01
C LYS A 114 -3.73 28.97 -12.45
N ALA A 115 -4.67 29.02 -11.53
CA ALA A 115 -5.28 27.87 -10.91
C ALA A 115 -5.70 26.81 -11.94
N ILE A 116 -5.49 25.57 -11.60
CA ILE A 116 -6.00 24.42 -12.35
C ILE A 116 -7.47 24.26 -11.99
N PHE A 117 -8.36 24.19 -12.99
CA PHE A 117 -9.80 24.07 -12.78
C PHE A 117 -10.25 22.61 -12.80
N VAL A 118 -11.13 22.26 -11.89
CA VAL A 118 -11.79 20.95 -11.84
C VAL A 118 -12.63 20.77 -13.10
N GLY A 119 -12.56 19.59 -13.71
CA GLY A 119 -13.30 19.23 -14.92
C GLY A 119 -12.64 19.66 -16.24
N GLU A 120 -11.58 20.48 -16.20
CA GLU A 120 -10.82 20.82 -17.40
C GLU A 120 -9.72 19.79 -17.70
N LYS A 121 -9.45 19.56 -18.97
CA LYS A 121 -8.42 18.62 -19.42
C LYS A 121 -7.08 19.33 -19.61
N TYR A 122 -6.06 18.80 -18.95
CA TYR A 122 -4.68 19.28 -19.03
C TYR A 122 -3.77 18.23 -19.65
N HIS A 123 -2.86 18.68 -20.51
CA HIS A 123 -1.89 17.82 -21.15
C HIS A 123 -0.49 18.04 -20.55
N PHE A 124 0.16 16.93 -20.16
CA PHE A 124 1.51 16.94 -19.61
C PHE A 124 2.40 16.08 -20.50
N GLU A 125 3.57 16.61 -20.84
CA GLU A 125 4.61 15.85 -21.52
C GLU A 125 5.93 15.94 -20.77
N VAL A 126 6.66 14.83 -20.72
CA VAL A 126 7.97 14.75 -20.10
C VAL A 126 8.90 14.05 -21.08
N THR A 127 9.99 14.70 -21.43
CA THR A 127 11.06 14.11 -22.21
C THR A 127 12.24 13.77 -21.31
N VAL A 128 12.63 12.50 -21.36
CA VAL A 128 13.70 11.93 -20.54
C VAL A 128 14.78 11.36 -21.45
N ASP A 129 16.04 11.66 -21.16
CA ASP A 129 17.17 10.93 -21.74
C ASP A 129 17.41 9.66 -20.91
N ILE A 130 17.17 8.51 -21.53
CA ILE A 130 17.25 7.18 -20.89
C ILE A 130 18.54 6.44 -21.23
N VAL A 131 19.49 7.14 -21.83
CA VAL A 131 20.84 6.65 -22.17
C VAL A 131 20.78 5.42 -23.11
N SER A 132 20.93 4.22 -22.58
CA SER A 132 20.90 2.95 -23.32
C SER A 132 19.74 2.04 -22.93
N LEU A 133 18.80 2.54 -22.12
CA LEU A 133 17.60 1.82 -21.75
C LEU A 133 16.57 1.86 -22.89
N ARG A 134 15.58 0.98 -22.80
CA ARG A 134 14.40 1.03 -23.65
C ARG A 134 13.27 1.76 -22.91
N PRO A 135 12.28 2.30 -23.64
CA PRO A 135 11.12 2.95 -23.01
C PRO A 135 10.39 2.07 -21.98
N GLU A 136 10.41 0.74 -22.17
CA GLU A 136 9.78 -0.23 -21.28
C GLU A 136 10.62 -0.56 -20.04
N ASP A 137 11.88 -0.16 -20.01
CA ASP A 137 12.79 -0.40 -18.89
C ASP A 137 12.55 0.58 -17.74
N ILE A 138 11.78 1.67 -17.97
CA ILE A 138 11.43 2.68 -16.96
C ILE A 138 9.94 3.03 -17.04
N GLY A 139 9.38 3.47 -15.91
CA GLY A 139 8.08 4.13 -15.83
C GLY A 139 8.22 5.59 -15.47
N VAL A 140 7.27 6.40 -15.93
CA VAL A 140 7.12 7.81 -15.50
C VAL A 140 5.71 8.00 -15.00
N GLU A 141 5.55 8.59 -13.82
CA GLU A 141 4.24 8.86 -13.24
C GLU A 141 4.16 10.26 -12.63
N MET A 142 2.97 10.80 -12.66
CA MET A 142 2.60 12.00 -11.90
C MET A 142 2.15 11.57 -10.51
N VAL A 143 2.74 12.16 -9.49
CA VAL A 143 2.39 11.96 -8.09
C VAL A 143 1.66 13.19 -7.59
N ILE A 144 0.45 13.02 -7.12
CA ILE A 144 -0.37 14.07 -6.49
C ILE A 144 -0.37 13.81 -4.98
N ALA A 145 0.06 14.79 -4.22
CA ALA A 145 0.19 14.71 -2.78
C ALA A 145 -0.44 15.91 -2.09
N GLN A 146 -0.85 15.73 -0.84
CA GLN A 146 -1.33 16.80 0.03
C GLN A 146 -0.36 16.96 1.20
N GLN A 147 0.02 18.19 1.49
CA GLN A 147 0.87 18.48 2.65
C GLN A 147 0.11 18.19 3.95
N ILE A 148 0.77 17.50 4.86
CA ILE A 148 0.25 17.30 6.23
C ILE A 148 0.58 18.58 7.01
N VAL A 149 -0.45 19.25 7.51
CA VAL A 149 -0.30 20.47 8.31
C VAL A 149 0.63 20.21 9.50
N GLY A 150 1.77 20.92 9.55
CA GLY A 150 2.79 20.78 10.60
C GLY A 150 3.77 19.62 10.42
N GLY A 151 3.71 18.87 9.31
CA GLY A 151 4.61 17.74 8.99
C GLY A 151 5.62 18.06 7.90
N GLN A 152 6.75 17.36 7.92
CA GLN A 152 7.72 17.36 6.81
C GLN A 152 7.36 16.38 5.68
N ASN A 153 6.33 15.55 5.88
CA ASN A 153 5.91 14.50 4.96
C ASN A 153 4.62 14.92 4.24
N ALA A 154 4.56 14.63 2.94
CA ALA A 154 3.35 14.76 2.14
C ALA A 154 2.64 13.40 2.07
N ASN A 155 1.31 13.41 2.19
CA ASN A 155 0.50 12.22 1.97
C ASN A 155 0.23 12.07 0.47
N VAL A 156 0.72 10.97 -0.11
CA VAL A 156 0.45 10.66 -1.53
C VAL A 156 -1.01 10.23 -1.68
N MET A 157 -1.77 11.06 -2.39
CA MET A 157 -3.19 10.82 -2.64
C MET A 157 -3.40 9.94 -3.87
N ARG A 158 -2.64 10.20 -4.95
CA ARG A 158 -2.80 9.50 -6.23
C ARG A 158 -1.49 9.45 -7.00
N THR A 159 -1.29 8.38 -7.75
CA THR A 159 -0.24 8.27 -8.77
C THR A 159 -0.87 7.91 -10.10
N ILE A 160 -0.42 8.57 -11.18
CA ILE A 160 -0.97 8.37 -12.53
C ILE A 160 0.19 8.18 -13.50
N GLY A 161 0.27 6.99 -14.12
CA GLY A 161 1.31 6.67 -15.09
C GLY A 161 1.16 7.49 -16.38
N LEU A 162 2.28 8.02 -16.87
CA LEU A 162 2.38 8.63 -18.19
C LEU A 162 2.61 7.53 -19.23
N LYS A 163 2.06 7.71 -20.43
CA LYS A 163 2.22 6.78 -21.54
C LYS A 163 3.37 7.21 -22.44
N HIS A 164 4.19 6.26 -22.86
CA HIS A 164 5.19 6.49 -23.89
C HIS A 164 4.52 6.92 -25.20
N THR A 165 4.99 8.01 -25.81
CA THR A 165 4.44 8.58 -27.04
C THR A 165 5.46 8.67 -28.16
N LYS A 166 6.73 8.98 -27.85
CA LYS A 166 7.76 9.22 -28.86
C LYS A 166 9.13 8.78 -28.39
N THR A 167 9.96 8.29 -29.33
CA THR A 167 11.38 7.98 -29.10
C THR A 167 12.25 8.65 -30.17
N GLU A 168 13.29 9.37 -29.77
CA GLU A 168 14.28 10.00 -30.64
C GLU A 168 15.69 9.72 -30.10
N GLY A 169 16.29 8.65 -30.57
CA GLY A 169 17.58 8.17 -30.03
C GLY A 169 17.46 7.73 -28.58
N SER A 170 18.21 8.36 -27.65
CA SER A 170 18.12 8.12 -26.23
C SER A 170 17.03 8.94 -25.53
N ARG A 171 16.39 9.87 -26.25
CA ARG A 171 15.30 10.70 -25.70
C ARG A 171 13.96 10.06 -25.91
N VAL A 172 13.22 9.93 -24.85
CA VAL A 172 11.89 9.32 -24.83
C VAL A 172 10.90 10.30 -24.21
N THR A 173 9.75 10.47 -24.87
CA THR A 173 8.68 11.34 -24.39
C THR A 173 7.53 10.49 -23.86
N TYR A 174 7.08 10.87 -22.67
CA TYR A 174 5.90 10.31 -22.01
C TYR A 174 4.86 11.40 -21.85
N ALA A 175 3.59 11.07 -22.06
CA ALA A 175 2.50 12.02 -21.98
C ALA A 175 1.34 11.52 -21.12
N LEU A 176 0.59 12.46 -20.56
CA LEU A 176 -0.61 12.22 -19.76
C LEU A 176 -1.62 13.31 -20.05
N ASP A 177 -2.85 12.91 -20.35
CA ASP A 177 -4.04 13.74 -20.28
C ASP A 177 -4.69 13.55 -18.91
N TYR A 178 -4.79 14.63 -18.14
CA TYR A 178 -5.33 14.61 -16.80
C TYR A 178 -6.48 15.60 -16.65
N THR A 179 -7.55 15.17 -16.01
CA THR A 179 -8.70 16.00 -15.66
C THR A 179 -8.87 15.95 -14.14
N PRO A 180 -8.61 17.03 -13.40
CA PRO A 180 -8.83 17.08 -11.96
C PRO A 180 -10.32 16.89 -11.63
N ASP A 181 -10.58 16.07 -10.62
CA ASP A 181 -11.92 15.74 -10.13
C ASP A 181 -12.20 16.30 -8.73
N GLU A 182 -11.17 16.86 -8.07
CA GLU A 182 -11.27 17.42 -6.73
C GLU A 182 -10.66 18.83 -6.68
N ALA A 183 -11.30 19.72 -5.89
CA ALA A 183 -10.78 21.04 -5.59
C ALA A 183 -9.91 21.00 -4.33
N GLY A 184 -8.79 21.74 -4.32
CA GLY A 184 -7.87 21.78 -3.18
C GLY A 184 -6.50 22.32 -3.55
N THR A 185 -5.61 22.31 -2.58
CA THR A 185 -4.18 22.61 -2.79
C THR A 185 -3.41 21.30 -2.74
N PHE A 186 -2.76 20.97 -3.85
CA PHE A 186 -2.01 19.74 -4.00
C PHE A 186 -0.60 20.04 -4.50
N ASP A 187 0.36 19.29 -4.00
CA ASP A 187 1.70 19.22 -4.58
C ASP A 187 1.71 18.19 -5.71
N VAL A 188 2.28 18.56 -6.84
CA VAL A 188 2.40 17.67 -8.00
C VAL A 188 3.88 17.47 -8.31
N ALA A 189 4.31 16.21 -8.36
CA ALA A 189 5.65 15.83 -8.71
C ALA A 189 5.65 14.78 -9.83
N LEU A 190 6.77 14.66 -10.53
CA LEU A 190 7.04 13.58 -11.47
C LEU A 190 8.00 12.60 -10.84
N ARG A 191 7.69 11.32 -10.94
CA ARG A 191 8.54 10.23 -10.46
C ARG A 191 8.91 9.33 -11.63
N ILE A 192 10.22 9.10 -11.78
CA ILE A 192 10.77 8.10 -12.70
C ILE A 192 11.15 6.88 -11.86
N PHE A 193 10.77 5.70 -12.32
CA PHE A 193 11.05 4.45 -11.62
C PHE A 193 11.39 3.33 -12.61
N PRO A 194 12.14 2.32 -12.20
CA PRO A 194 12.48 1.16 -13.00
C PRO A 194 11.39 0.12 -13.07
#